data_75d1bb15fc8b264e6fe39dad5614232e
#
_entry.id   75d1bb15fc8b264e6fe39dad5614232e
#
_cell.length_a   1.000
_cell.length_b   1.000
_cell.length_c   1.000
_cell.angle_alpha   90.00
_cell.angle_beta   90.00
_cell.angle_gamma   90.00
#
_symmetry.space_group_name_H-M   'P 1'
#
loop_
_entity.id
_entity.type
_entity.pdbx_description
1 polymer ?
#
loop_
_entity_poly.entity_id
_entity_poly.type
_entity_poly.pdbx_seq_one_letter_code
_entity_poly.pdbx_strand_id
1 'polypeptide(L)'
;ADLCEKWAEYLVKYGLKPDDQLCTDDFAGHLKNNLNLAIKAVVGIACYAKLGGDEKFGRTAKEYADKISAFMLKFGHSPLTWDSGEETFSLKYNFAFDKILGLGLFNQNLLEREVDYCITKINKFGIPLDNRKCYTKSDWLLWLARLTENKEKRNKIIASVNAFLKESPDRVPFSDW
;
A
#
# COMPACT_ATOMS: atom_id res chain seq x y z
N ALA A 1 -18.43 24.43 3.35
CA ALA A 1 -17.67 23.32 2.79
C ALA A 1 -18.05 22.05 3.52
N ASP A 2 -18.31 21.00 2.80
CA ASP A 2 -18.55 19.66 3.33
C ASP A 2 -17.30 19.18 4.11
N LEU A 3 -17.50 18.33 5.12
CA LEU A 3 -16.41 17.74 5.90
C LEU A 3 -15.44 16.95 4.99
N CYS A 4 -15.97 16.23 4.01
CA CYS A 4 -15.16 15.48 3.04
C CYS A 4 -14.27 16.41 2.19
N GLU A 5 -14.76 17.61 1.83
CA GLU A 5 -13.96 18.58 1.11
C GLU A 5 -12.77 19.05 1.93
N LYS A 6 -13.00 19.39 3.21
CA LYS A 6 -11.91 19.77 4.12
C LYS A 6 -10.86 18.68 4.28
N TRP A 7 -11.28 17.42 4.36
CA TRP A 7 -10.36 16.29 4.41
C TRP A 7 -9.58 16.13 3.09
N ALA A 8 -10.25 16.28 1.95
CA ALA A 8 -9.59 16.22 0.64
C ALA A 8 -8.57 17.35 0.48
N GLU A 9 -8.90 18.57 0.89
CA GLU A 9 -7.97 19.72 0.92
C GLU A 9 -6.75 19.47 1.81
N TYR A 10 -6.98 18.90 3.00
CA TYR A 10 -5.89 18.47 3.88
C TYR A 10 -4.97 17.45 3.21
N LEU A 11 -5.55 16.42 2.58
CA LEU A 11 -4.78 15.39 1.88
C LEU A 11 -4.01 15.95 0.67
N VAL A 12 -4.58 16.91 -0.06
CA VAL A 12 -3.86 17.63 -1.13
C VAL A 12 -2.65 18.36 -0.56
N LYS A 13 -2.79 18.99 0.60
CA LYS A 13 -1.69 19.78 1.18
C LYS A 13 -0.59 18.90 1.81
N TYR A 14 -0.96 17.81 2.47
CA TYR A 14 -0.04 17.05 3.33
C TYR A 14 0.11 15.57 2.94
N GLY A 15 -0.76 15.03 2.09
CA GLY A 15 -0.86 13.59 1.88
C GLY A 15 0.26 13.00 1.01
N LEU A 16 0.85 13.77 0.09
CA LEU A 16 1.91 13.24 -0.78
C LEU A 16 3.20 12.94 -0.01
N LYS A 17 3.56 13.80 0.93
CA LYS A 17 4.71 13.63 1.84
C LYS A 17 4.22 13.77 3.28
N PRO A 18 3.61 12.73 3.84
CA PRO A 18 3.06 12.79 5.19
C PRO A 18 4.16 13.02 6.20
N ASP A 19 3.89 13.88 7.17
CA ASP A 19 4.83 14.20 8.24
C ASP A 19 4.94 13.03 9.25
N ASP A 20 5.70 13.21 10.32
CA ASP A 20 5.90 12.20 11.35
C ASP A 20 4.60 11.96 12.11
N GLN A 21 3.90 10.92 11.71
CA GLN A 21 2.60 10.51 12.26
C GLN A 21 2.46 9.00 12.23
N LEU A 22 1.47 8.49 12.93
CA LEU A 22 1.12 7.08 12.86
C LEU A 22 0.85 6.67 11.42
N CYS A 23 1.46 5.56 11.02
CA CYS A 23 1.21 4.94 9.74
C CYS A 23 -0.19 4.30 9.70
N THR A 24 -0.53 3.65 8.61
CA THR A 24 -1.80 2.93 8.48
C THR A 24 -1.96 1.85 9.57
N ASP A 25 -0.85 1.39 10.12
CA ASP A 25 -0.75 0.30 11.09
C ASP A 25 -0.10 0.77 12.38
N ASP A 26 -0.69 0.43 13.50
CA ASP A 26 -0.18 0.82 14.81
C ASP A 26 1.24 0.30 15.09
N PHE A 27 1.55 -0.92 14.65
CA PHE A 27 2.89 -1.45 14.89
C PHE A 27 3.97 -0.89 13.95
N ALA A 28 3.61 -0.24 12.87
CA ALA A 28 4.56 0.49 12.05
C ALA A 28 5.10 1.72 12.78
N GLY A 29 4.38 2.18 13.81
CA GLY A 29 4.72 3.36 14.60
C GLY A 29 4.68 4.64 13.77
N HIS A 30 5.30 5.68 14.28
CA HIS A 30 5.48 6.95 13.57
C HIS A 30 6.56 6.80 12.48
N LEU A 31 6.27 7.29 11.29
CA LEU A 31 7.20 7.24 10.17
C LEU A 31 6.94 8.39 9.20
N LYS A 32 7.86 9.33 9.17
CA LYS A 32 7.83 10.47 8.26
C LYS A 32 7.98 10.01 6.80
N ASN A 33 7.30 10.70 5.89
CA ASN A 33 7.39 10.47 4.45
C ASN A 33 7.04 9.04 4.01
N ASN A 34 6.14 8.35 4.75
CA ASN A 34 5.71 6.99 4.46
C ASN A 34 5.02 6.90 3.10
N LEU A 35 5.57 6.07 2.21
CA LEU A 35 5.07 5.95 0.84
C LEU A 35 3.72 5.22 0.76
N ASN A 36 3.48 4.21 1.60
CA ASN A 36 2.19 3.52 1.64
C ASN A 36 1.06 4.43 2.15
N LEU A 37 1.37 5.33 3.09
CA LEU A 37 0.43 6.34 3.57
C LEU A 37 0.15 7.40 2.49
N ALA A 38 1.15 7.78 1.70
CA ALA A 38 0.96 8.66 0.54
C ALA A 38 0.01 8.04 -0.50
N ILE A 39 0.14 6.74 -0.78
CA ILE A 39 -0.78 6.02 -1.67
C ILE A 39 -2.21 6.07 -1.13
N LYS A 40 -2.40 5.85 0.17
CA LYS A 40 -3.72 5.95 0.83
C LYS A 40 -4.34 7.34 0.66
N ALA A 41 -3.54 8.38 0.86
CA ALA A 41 -3.98 9.77 0.68
C ALA A 41 -4.42 10.06 -0.77
N VAL A 42 -3.65 9.61 -1.76
CA VAL A 42 -3.97 9.76 -3.19
C VAL A 42 -5.29 9.05 -3.54
N VAL A 43 -5.47 7.83 -3.05
CA VAL A 43 -6.75 7.10 -3.19
C VAL A 43 -7.90 7.89 -2.56
N GLY A 44 -7.71 8.44 -1.36
CA GLY A 44 -8.73 9.26 -0.68
C GLY A 44 -9.13 10.50 -1.48
N ILE A 45 -8.17 11.23 -2.05
CA ILE A 45 -8.42 12.41 -2.92
C ILE A 45 -9.22 12.00 -4.16
N ALA A 46 -8.83 10.91 -4.82
CA ALA A 46 -9.54 10.40 -6.00
C ALA A 46 -10.95 9.93 -5.68
N CYS A 47 -11.15 9.29 -4.53
CA CYS A 47 -12.49 8.91 -4.06
C CYS A 47 -13.40 10.12 -3.88
N TYR A 48 -12.90 11.20 -3.27
CA TYR A 48 -13.69 12.43 -3.12
C TYR A 48 -14.10 13.02 -4.46
N ALA A 49 -13.18 13.09 -5.43
CA ALA A 49 -13.52 13.53 -6.79
C ALA A 49 -14.61 12.64 -7.43
N LYS A 50 -14.51 11.32 -7.28
CA LYS A 50 -15.49 10.35 -7.82
C LYS A 50 -16.87 10.46 -7.16
N LEU A 51 -16.95 10.92 -5.92
CA LEU A 51 -18.19 11.18 -5.19
C LEU A 51 -18.87 12.51 -5.55
N GLY A 52 -18.36 13.23 -6.53
CA GLY A 52 -18.91 14.51 -7.01
C GLY A 52 -18.16 15.74 -6.46
N GLY A 53 -16.98 15.56 -5.90
CA GLY A 53 -16.08 16.67 -5.59
C GLY A 53 -15.59 17.38 -6.84
N ASP A 54 -15.01 18.58 -6.65
CA ASP A 54 -14.45 19.36 -7.74
C ASP A 54 -13.40 18.55 -8.53
N GLU A 55 -13.43 18.63 -9.86
CA GLU A 55 -12.50 17.96 -10.76
C GLU A 55 -11.02 18.24 -10.47
N LYS A 56 -10.71 19.36 -9.81
CA LYS A 56 -9.34 19.68 -9.36
C LYS A 56 -8.74 18.55 -8.51
N PHE A 57 -9.55 17.89 -7.67
CA PHE A 57 -9.10 16.78 -6.83
C PHE A 57 -8.74 15.55 -7.66
N GLY A 58 -9.51 15.25 -8.71
CA GLY A 58 -9.19 14.17 -9.63
C GLY A 58 -7.86 14.41 -10.37
N ARG A 59 -7.64 15.64 -10.86
CA ARG A 59 -6.37 16.02 -11.48
C ARG A 59 -5.20 15.92 -10.50
N THR A 60 -5.36 16.40 -9.28
CA THR A 60 -4.32 16.32 -8.24
C THR A 60 -4.01 14.86 -7.87
N ALA A 61 -5.02 14.02 -7.72
CA ALA A 61 -4.83 12.60 -7.44
C ALA A 61 -4.01 11.92 -8.54
N LYS A 62 -4.31 12.21 -9.81
CA LYS A 62 -3.57 11.68 -10.95
C LYS A 62 -2.12 12.17 -10.97
N GLU A 63 -1.90 13.45 -10.75
CA GLU A 63 -0.54 14.03 -10.67
C GLU A 63 0.28 13.36 -9.56
N TYR A 64 -0.32 13.14 -8.38
CA TYR A 64 0.36 12.50 -7.26
C TYR A 64 0.64 11.01 -7.53
N ALA A 65 -0.30 10.30 -8.16
CA ALA A 65 -0.09 8.93 -8.60
C ALA A 65 1.06 8.80 -9.60
N ASP A 66 1.18 9.75 -10.54
CA ASP A 66 2.28 9.81 -11.50
C ASP A 66 3.64 10.08 -10.81
N LYS A 67 3.68 10.96 -9.81
CA LYS A 67 4.88 11.20 -8.99
C LYS A 67 5.32 9.95 -8.21
N ILE A 68 4.36 9.25 -7.59
CA ILE A 68 4.63 7.99 -6.88
C ILE A 68 5.15 6.94 -7.86
N SER A 69 4.49 6.77 -9.00
CA SER A 69 4.88 5.81 -10.04
C SER A 69 6.29 6.07 -10.56
N ALA A 70 6.61 7.34 -10.87
CA ALA A 70 7.93 7.74 -11.31
C ALA A 70 9.02 7.48 -10.27
N PHE A 71 8.70 7.70 -8.99
CA PHE A 71 9.61 7.40 -7.88
C PHE A 71 9.89 5.90 -7.73
N MET A 72 8.85 5.06 -7.76
CA MET A 72 8.98 3.61 -7.69
C MET A 72 9.80 3.04 -8.86
N LEU A 73 9.62 3.57 -10.05
CA LEU A 73 10.34 3.11 -11.25
C LEU A 73 11.86 3.29 -11.17
N LYS A 74 12.34 4.24 -10.35
CA LYS A 74 13.79 4.46 -10.15
C LYS A 74 14.46 3.27 -9.47
N PHE A 75 13.74 2.57 -8.59
CA PHE A 75 14.28 1.49 -7.75
C PHE A 75 13.82 0.09 -8.18
N GLY A 76 12.92 -0.01 -9.15
CA GLY A 76 12.33 -1.28 -9.55
C GLY A 76 11.27 -1.84 -8.59
N HIS A 77 11.11 -1.23 -7.40
CA HIS A 77 10.10 -1.48 -6.37
C HIS A 77 9.87 -0.20 -5.57
N SER A 78 8.96 -0.24 -4.59
CA SER A 78 8.71 0.93 -3.74
C SER A 78 9.53 0.86 -2.44
N PRO A 79 10.41 1.84 -2.18
CA PRO A 79 11.06 2.01 -0.88
C PRO A 79 10.05 2.23 0.25
N LEU A 80 10.51 2.16 1.50
CA LEU A 80 9.69 2.37 2.69
C LEU A 80 9.12 3.79 2.76
N THR A 81 9.97 4.79 2.48
CA THR A 81 9.63 6.23 2.51
C THR A 81 10.16 6.94 1.28
N TRP A 82 9.74 8.19 1.07
CA TRP A 82 10.27 9.05 0.01
C TRP A 82 11.78 9.32 0.12
N ASP A 83 12.33 9.21 1.34
CA ASP A 83 13.73 9.56 1.64
C ASP A 83 14.61 8.30 1.81
N SER A 84 14.04 7.10 1.74
CA SER A 84 14.82 5.85 1.86
C SER A 84 15.27 5.33 0.50
N GLY A 85 16.33 4.52 0.52
CA GLY A 85 16.95 3.93 -0.66
C GLY A 85 16.35 2.56 -1.05
N GLU A 86 16.97 1.97 -2.08
CA GLU A 86 16.54 0.69 -2.67
C GLU A 86 16.67 -0.52 -1.72
N GLU A 87 17.44 -0.39 -0.64
CA GLU A 87 17.60 -1.42 0.40
C GLU A 87 16.35 -1.59 1.27
N THR A 88 15.43 -0.62 1.23
CA THR A 88 14.21 -0.63 2.03
C THR A 88 12.97 -1.06 1.22
N PHE A 89 11.97 -1.58 1.91
CA PHE A 89 10.67 -1.88 1.33
C PHE A 89 9.56 -1.82 2.39
N SER A 90 8.32 -1.73 1.95
CA SER A 90 7.14 -2.10 2.74
C SER A 90 6.03 -2.60 1.84
N LEU A 91 5.10 -3.37 2.40
CA LEU A 91 3.90 -3.78 1.69
C LEU A 91 3.07 -2.54 1.30
N LYS A 92 2.82 -2.36 0.00
CA LYS A 92 2.01 -1.26 -0.52
C LYS A 92 0.56 -1.70 -0.73
N TYR A 93 -0.02 -2.32 0.29
CA TYR A 93 -1.37 -2.86 0.25
C TYR A 93 -2.45 -1.82 -0.05
N ASN A 94 -2.19 -0.52 0.19
CA ASN A 94 -3.14 0.54 -0.17
C ASN A 94 -3.41 0.66 -1.67
N PHE A 95 -2.57 0.13 -2.54
CA PHE A 95 -2.87 -0.01 -3.96
C PHE A 95 -4.12 -0.87 -4.25
N ALA A 96 -4.46 -1.78 -3.35
CA ALA A 96 -5.65 -2.62 -3.53
C ALA A 96 -6.93 -1.79 -3.65
N PHE A 97 -7.02 -0.66 -2.96
CA PHE A 97 -8.18 0.22 -3.01
C PHE A 97 -8.34 0.92 -4.36
N ASP A 98 -7.25 1.24 -5.06
CA ASP A 98 -7.32 1.71 -6.45
C ASP A 98 -8.01 0.69 -7.37
N LYS A 99 -7.62 -0.59 -7.27
CA LYS A 99 -8.23 -1.69 -8.05
C LYS A 99 -9.68 -1.97 -7.64
N ILE A 100 -9.95 -2.05 -6.34
CA ILE A 100 -11.30 -2.38 -5.81
C ILE A 100 -12.31 -1.31 -6.20
N LEU A 101 -11.91 -0.04 -6.14
CA LEU A 101 -12.78 1.10 -6.41
C LEU A 101 -12.78 1.53 -7.88
N GLY A 102 -11.93 0.92 -8.71
CA GLY A 102 -11.82 1.22 -10.15
C GLY A 102 -11.45 2.68 -10.41
N LEU A 103 -10.45 3.21 -9.69
CA LEU A 103 -10.01 4.60 -9.82
C LEU A 103 -9.04 4.78 -11.00
N GLY A 104 -8.24 3.74 -11.33
CA GLY A 104 -7.33 3.74 -12.47
C GLY A 104 -6.12 4.67 -12.29
N LEU A 105 -5.66 4.84 -11.06
CA LEU A 105 -4.55 5.73 -10.73
C LEU A 105 -3.19 5.12 -11.08
N PHE A 106 -3.05 3.80 -10.88
CA PHE A 106 -1.78 3.11 -11.01
C PHE A 106 -1.82 2.02 -12.11
N ASN A 107 -0.75 1.96 -12.89
CA ASN A 107 -0.63 1.01 -14.00
C ASN A 107 -0.44 -0.42 -13.48
N GLN A 108 -1.10 -1.41 -14.09
CA GLN A 108 -0.99 -2.82 -13.73
C GLN A 108 0.46 -3.34 -13.75
N ASN A 109 1.28 -2.92 -14.72
CA ASN A 109 2.68 -3.34 -14.78
C ASN A 109 3.49 -2.86 -13.55
N LEU A 110 3.18 -1.67 -13.02
CA LEU A 110 3.80 -1.18 -11.80
C LEU A 110 3.43 -2.06 -10.60
N LEU A 111 2.15 -2.43 -10.50
CA LEU A 111 1.65 -3.31 -9.43
C LEU A 111 2.25 -4.71 -9.51
N GLU A 112 2.40 -5.27 -10.72
CA GLU A 112 3.06 -6.57 -10.92
C GLU A 112 4.52 -6.56 -10.47
N ARG A 113 5.28 -5.50 -10.79
CA ARG A 113 6.67 -5.34 -10.33
C ARG A 113 6.77 -5.25 -8.81
N GLU A 114 5.84 -4.55 -8.18
CA GLU A 114 5.78 -4.46 -6.72
C GLU A 114 5.52 -5.83 -6.08
N VAL A 115 4.58 -6.60 -6.64
CA VAL A 115 4.30 -7.97 -6.18
C VAL A 115 5.51 -8.88 -6.41
N ASP A 116 6.19 -8.78 -7.56
CA ASP A 116 7.39 -9.56 -7.85
C ASP A 116 8.48 -9.32 -6.80
N TYR A 117 8.72 -8.05 -6.47
CA TYR A 117 9.69 -7.72 -5.44
C TYR A 117 9.26 -8.24 -4.06
N CYS A 118 8.02 -8.04 -3.67
CA CYS A 118 7.49 -8.53 -2.40
C CYS A 118 7.62 -10.05 -2.26
N ILE A 119 7.38 -10.81 -3.33
CA ILE A 119 7.54 -12.27 -3.35
C ILE A 119 8.99 -12.70 -3.07
N THR A 120 10.00 -11.89 -3.41
CA THR A 120 11.40 -12.19 -3.05
C THR A 120 11.66 -12.14 -1.55
N LYS A 121 10.78 -11.47 -0.80
CA LYS A 121 10.86 -11.31 0.66
C LYS A 121 9.98 -12.31 1.44
N ILE A 122 9.34 -13.26 0.75
CA ILE A 122 8.41 -14.19 1.37
C ILE A 122 9.13 -15.14 2.32
N ASN A 123 8.66 -15.20 3.55
CA ASN A 123 9.04 -16.17 4.57
C ASN A 123 8.01 -17.31 4.61
N LYS A 124 8.24 -18.31 5.46
CA LYS A 124 7.32 -19.45 5.65
C LYS A 124 5.87 -19.01 5.89
N PHE A 125 5.64 -17.97 6.66
CA PHE A 125 4.33 -17.51 7.10
C PHE A 125 3.91 -16.16 6.50
N GLY A 126 4.54 -15.72 5.44
CA GLY A 126 4.16 -14.51 4.74
C GLY A 126 5.31 -13.57 4.43
N ILE A 127 4.95 -12.38 4.02
CA ILE A 127 5.90 -11.32 3.67
C ILE A 127 5.86 -10.32 4.81
N PRO A 128 7.02 -9.93 5.39
CA PRO A 128 7.07 -8.87 6.41
C PRO A 128 6.40 -7.58 5.93
N LEU A 129 5.81 -6.83 6.87
CA LEU A 129 5.25 -5.51 6.58
C LEU A 129 6.28 -4.60 5.92
N ASP A 130 7.50 -4.61 6.44
CA ASP A 130 8.63 -3.85 5.93
C ASP A 130 9.98 -4.47 6.36
N ASN A 131 11.07 -3.84 5.96
CA ASN A 131 12.44 -4.34 6.25
C ASN A 131 12.88 -4.18 7.71
N ARG A 132 12.10 -3.56 8.58
CA ARG A 132 12.49 -3.28 9.97
C ARG A 132 12.27 -4.47 10.91
N LYS A 133 11.22 -5.29 10.67
CA LYS A 133 10.84 -6.45 11.49
C LYS A 133 10.15 -7.52 10.66
N CYS A 134 9.94 -8.71 11.26
CA CYS A 134 9.35 -9.85 10.56
C CYS A 134 7.85 -10.03 10.77
N TYR A 135 7.14 -9.11 11.41
CA TYR A 135 5.70 -9.23 11.59
C TYR A 135 4.92 -8.86 10.32
N THR A 136 3.72 -9.41 10.19
CA THR A 136 2.80 -9.15 9.08
C THR A 136 1.35 -9.31 9.53
N LYS A 137 0.40 -9.15 8.60
CA LYS A 137 -1.04 -9.36 8.84
C LYS A 137 -1.68 -10.09 7.66
N SER A 138 -2.72 -10.85 7.96
CA SER A 138 -3.46 -11.61 6.96
C SER A 138 -4.12 -10.70 5.91
N ASP A 139 -4.74 -9.62 6.31
CA ASP A 139 -5.42 -8.67 5.43
C ASP A 139 -4.43 -7.98 4.48
N TRP A 140 -3.28 -7.52 4.96
CA TRP A 140 -2.26 -6.90 4.10
C TRP A 140 -1.75 -7.86 3.02
N LEU A 141 -1.52 -9.12 3.40
CA LEU A 141 -1.08 -10.15 2.46
C LEU A 141 -2.16 -10.46 1.42
N LEU A 142 -3.42 -10.52 1.82
CA LEU A 142 -4.53 -10.76 0.90
C LEU A 142 -4.79 -9.56 -0.03
N TRP A 143 -4.64 -8.34 0.46
CA TRP A 143 -4.69 -7.14 -0.38
C TRP A 143 -3.52 -7.08 -1.35
N LEU A 144 -2.30 -7.43 -0.92
CA LEU A 144 -1.15 -7.56 -1.83
C LEU A 144 -1.41 -8.61 -2.91
N ALA A 145 -1.94 -9.76 -2.53
CA ALA A 145 -2.29 -10.85 -3.48
C ALA A 145 -3.31 -10.40 -4.52
N ARG A 146 -4.17 -9.40 -4.21
CA ARG A 146 -5.13 -8.83 -5.16
C ARG A 146 -4.48 -7.95 -6.22
N LEU A 147 -3.27 -7.45 -6.00
CA LEU A 147 -2.58 -6.56 -6.95
C LEU A 147 -2.17 -7.27 -8.23
N THR A 148 -1.88 -8.58 -8.17
CA THR A 148 -1.42 -9.36 -9.31
C THR A 148 -2.56 -10.05 -10.08
N GLU A 149 -2.46 -10.07 -11.39
CA GLU A 149 -3.29 -10.92 -12.26
C GLU A 149 -2.72 -12.34 -12.39
N ASN A 150 -1.45 -12.56 -12.05
CA ASN A 150 -0.82 -13.88 -12.11
C ASN A 150 -1.31 -14.78 -10.97
N LYS A 151 -1.99 -15.86 -11.33
CA LYS A 151 -2.57 -16.83 -10.39
C LYS A 151 -1.52 -17.54 -9.53
N GLU A 152 -0.35 -17.83 -10.08
CA GLU A 152 0.72 -18.52 -9.33
C GLU A 152 1.30 -17.62 -8.24
N LYS A 153 1.60 -16.35 -8.56
CA LYS A 153 2.05 -15.35 -7.59
C LYS A 153 1.01 -15.16 -6.48
N ARG A 154 -0.24 -15.01 -6.84
CA ARG A 154 -1.36 -14.90 -5.90
C ARG A 154 -1.43 -16.10 -4.96
N ASN A 155 -1.41 -17.30 -5.51
CA ASN A 155 -1.46 -18.54 -4.75
C ASN A 155 -0.26 -18.70 -3.81
N LYS A 156 0.93 -18.26 -4.21
CA LYS A 156 2.13 -18.30 -3.37
C LYS A 156 1.96 -17.45 -2.11
N ILE A 157 1.41 -16.24 -2.24
CA ILE A 157 1.12 -15.38 -1.10
C ILE A 157 0.05 -16.01 -0.20
N ILE A 158 -1.06 -16.48 -0.78
CA ILE A 158 -2.15 -17.11 -0.01
C ILE A 158 -1.67 -18.38 0.70
N ALA A 159 -0.79 -19.16 0.06
CA ALA A 159 -0.24 -20.38 0.67
C ALA A 159 0.57 -20.10 1.94
N SER A 160 1.28 -18.96 2.01
CA SER A 160 2.02 -18.57 3.21
C SER A 160 1.09 -18.21 4.37
N VAL A 161 -0.04 -17.55 4.11
CA VAL A 161 -1.09 -17.29 5.10
C VAL A 161 -1.71 -18.60 5.59
N ASN A 162 -1.99 -19.53 4.66
CA ASN A 162 -2.54 -20.84 5.00
C ASN A 162 -1.54 -21.70 5.80
N ALA A 163 -0.24 -21.58 5.54
CA ALA A 163 0.80 -22.24 6.34
C ALA A 163 0.77 -21.76 7.80
N PHE A 164 0.68 -20.44 8.02
CA PHE A 164 0.50 -19.89 9.35
C PHE A 164 -0.75 -20.45 10.05
N LEU A 165 -1.89 -20.46 9.36
CA LEU A 165 -3.16 -21.00 9.87
C LEU A 165 -3.06 -22.46 10.34
N LYS A 166 -2.33 -23.29 9.58
CA LYS A 166 -2.21 -24.73 9.86
C LYS A 166 -1.19 -25.06 10.94
N GLU A 167 -0.13 -24.29 11.02
CA GLU A 167 1.03 -24.63 11.83
C GLU A 167 1.14 -23.80 13.12
N SER A 168 0.39 -22.69 13.23
CA SER A 168 0.33 -21.93 14.47
C SER A 168 -0.50 -22.66 15.53
N PRO A 169 0.01 -22.83 16.75
CA PRO A 169 -0.73 -23.47 17.85
C PRO A 169 -1.87 -22.60 18.38
N ASP A 170 -1.72 -21.28 18.29
CA ASP A 170 -2.71 -20.30 18.72
C ASP A 170 -3.13 -19.43 17.53
N ARG A 171 -4.42 -19.48 17.18
CA ARG A 171 -5.00 -18.90 15.99
C ARG A 171 -6.14 -17.93 16.26
N VAL A 172 -6.31 -17.50 17.50
CA VAL A 172 -7.39 -16.62 17.90
C VAL A 172 -6.82 -15.46 18.72
N PRO A 173 -6.89 -14.23 18.22
CA PRO A 173 -7.42 -13.82 16.91
C PRO A 173 -6.48 -14.16 15.75
N PHE A 174 -7.04 -14.49 14.58
CA PHE A 174 -6.28 -14.73 13.36
C PHE A 174 -6.18 -13.43 12.55
N SER A 175 -5.21 -12.61 12.85
CA SER A 175 -4.99 -11.38 12.08
C SER A 175 -3.50 -11.05 11.92
N ASP A 176 -2.74 -11.06 12.98
CA ASP A 176 -1.40 -10.50 13.09
C ASP A 176 -0.41 -11.55 13.61
N TRP A 177 0.82 -11.59 13.08
CA TRP A 177 1.91 -12.47 13.55
C TRP A 177 3.30 -11.94 13.21
#